data_3301ab769dc98cc376559e6cdeef5bd7
#
_entry.id   3301ab769dc98cc376559e6cdeef5bd7
#
_cell.length_a   1.000
_cell.length_b   1.000
_cell.length_c   1.000
_cell.angle_alpha   90.00
_cell.angle_beta   90.00
_cell.angle_gamma   90.00
#
_symmetry.space_group_name_H-M   'P 1'
#
loop_
_entity.id
_entity.type
_entity.pdbx_description
1 polymer ?
#
loop_
_entity_poly.entity_id
_entity_poly.type
_entity_poly.pdbx_seq_one_letter_code
_entity_poly.pdbx_strand_id
1 'polypeptide(L)'
;MKQWWHDILYCEFEPQTDNEVLVRILMYNVFLLVFLVTAISFAIFHAARGAYLMALILLAGSALLVGVREYIRVTKNHQRGFKVAVFFTLPVLLVNFITGGIQNCGPLWHYCGPMVALLLVGPLWGSLASLTLIGVSMLLLVPPFNGLMLTSYTPEFLLRFFVSYMIVYFLAFTYELQKSRARTRLKILSGLLPICASCKKIRDDKGYWNQIEAYIAEHSEAEFSHSICPECSQKLYPEFDIKVQAPPPPPAA
;
A
#
# COMPACT_ATOMS: atom_id res chain seq x y z
N MET A 1 -8.69 -17.91 20.25
CA MET A 1 -8.90 -16.44 20.28
C MET A 1 -7.87 -15.67 19.45
N LYS A 2 -6.55 -15.92 19.59
CA LYS A 2 -5.52 -15.17 18.82
C LYS A 2 -5.64 -15.33 17.30
N GLN A 3 -5.96 -16.51 16.80
CA GLN A 3 -6.08 -16.80 15.37
C GLN A 3 -7.30 -16.11 14.73
N TRP A 4 -8.44 -16.09 15.42
CA TRP A 4 -9.65 -15.40 14.96
C TRP A 4 -9.44 -13.88 14.76
N TRP A 5 -8.72 -13.22 15.69
CA TRP A 5 -8.34 -11.80 15.53
C TRP A 5 -7.39 -11.58 14.36
N HIS A 6 -6.43 -12.51 14.17
CA HIS A 6 -5.52 -12.44 13.03
C HIS A 6 -6.29 -12.55 11.71
N ASP A 7 -7.20 -13.49 11.58
CA ASP A 7 -7.99 -13.72 10.38
C ASP A 7 -8.88 -12.52 10.04
N ILE A 8 -9.47 -11.87 11.05
CA ILE A 8 -10.24 -10.64 10.88
C ILE A 8 -9.37 -9.47 10.45
N LEU A 9 -8.23 -9.27 11.12
CA LEU A 9 -7.38 -8.09 10.89
C LEU A 9 -6.58 -8.18 9.59
N TYR A 10 -6.18 -9.39 9.19
CA TYR A 10 -5.31 -9.61 8.03
C TYR A 10 -6.01 -10.30 6.85
N CYS A 11 -7.34 -10.39 6.86
CA CYS A 11 -8.12 -11.01 5.77
C CYS A 11 -7.65 -12.42 5.41
N GLU A 12 -7.29 -13.24 6.41
CA GLU A 12 -6.79 -14.61 6.23
C GLU A 12 -5.54 -14.70 5.33
N PHE A 13 -4.71 -13.67 5.30
CA PHE A 13 -3.40 -13.74 4.66
C PHE A 13 -2.43 -14.50 5.55
N GLU A 14 -1.59 -15.33 4.93
CA GLU A 14 -0.58 -16.10 5.65
C GLU A 14 0.46 -15.21 6.32
N PRO A 15 1.01 -15.61 7.50
CA PRO A 15 2.06 -14.85 8.18
C PRO A 15 3.36 -14.68 7.37
N GLN A 16 3.59 -15.53 6.37
CA GLN A 16 4.73 -15.46 5.45
C GLN A 16 4.55 -14.42 4.33
N THR A 17 3.34 -13.83 4.20
CA THR A 17 3.09 -12.75 3.25
C THR A 17 3.97 -11.54 3.59
N ASP A 18 4.43 -10.82 2.56
CA ASP A 18 5.26 -9.61 2.73
C ASP A 18 4.63 -8.68 3.80
N ASN A 19 5.42 -8.34 4.80
CA ASN A 19 5.01 -7.48 5.91
C ASN A 19 4.37 -6.17 5.44
N GLU A 20 4.75 -5.66 4.26
CA GLU A 20 4.14 -4.47 3.69
C GLU A 20 2.67 -4.68 3.34
N VAL A 21 2.35 -5.82 2.74
CA VAL A 21 0.98 -6.19 2.37
C VAL A 21 0.13 -6.33 3.63
N LEU A 22 0.66 -7.03 4.63
CA LEU A 22 -0.03 -7.22 5.92
C LEU A 22 -0.31 -5.88 6.62
N VAL A 23 0.67 -4.98 6.67
CA VAL A 23 0.49 -3.65 7.28
C VAL A 23 -0.55 -2.83 6.51
N ARG A 24 -0.57 -2.85 5.17
CA ARG A 24 -1.59 -2.14 4.38
C ARG A 24 -2.99 -2.71 4.59
N ILE A 25 -3.13 -4.04 4.70
CA ILE A 25 -4.40 -4.70 5.00
C ILE A 25 -4.88 -4.31 6.40
N LEU A 26 -4.00 -4.34 7.38
CA LEU A 26 -4.32 -3.90 8.73
C LEU A 26 -4.79 -2.44 8.75
N MET A 27 -4.06 -1.54 8.09
CA MET A 27 -4.46 -0.13 7.97
C MET A 27 -5.82 0.01 7.31
N TYR A 28 -6.09 -0.71 6.22
CA TYR A 28 -7.39 -0.72 5.56
C TYR A 28 -8.50 -1.14 6.51
N ASN A 29 -8.32 -2.22 7.28
CA ASN A 29 -9.32 -2.70 8.23
C ASN A 29 -9.55 -1.73 9.39
N VAL A 30 -8.50 -1.07 9.89
CA VAL A 30 -8.62 0.00 10.91
C VAL A 30 -9.39 1.20 10.35
N PHE A 31 -9.06 1.68 9.14
CA PHE A 31 -9.80 2.76 8.49
C PHE A 31 -11.25 2.36 8.22
N LEU A 32 -11.50 1.13 7.77
CA LEU A 32 -12.85 0.62 7.56
C LEU A 32 -13.66 0.63 8.86
N LEU A 33 -13.07 0.16 9.97
CA LEU A 33 -13.75 0.17 11.27
C LEU A 33 -14.11 1.59 11.73
N VAL A 34 -13.15 2.53 11.66
CA VAL A 34 -13.39 3.93 12.00
C VAL A 34 -14.45 4.55 11.09
N PHE A 35 -14.37 4.27 9.78
CA PHE A 35 -15.37 4.73 8.81
C PHE A 35 -16.76 4.17 9.10
N LEU A 36 -16.89 2.88 9.41
CA LEU A 36 -18.18 2.26 9.75
C LEU A 36 -18.81 2.90 10.99
N VAL A 37 -18.05 3.09 12.05
CA VAL A 37 -18.54 3.72 13.28
C VAL A 37 -19.02 5.14 12.99
N THR A 38 -18.23 5.92 12.28
CA THR A 38 -18.60 7.31 11.92
C THR A 38 -19.78 7.35 10.95
N ALA A 39 -19.78 6.52 9.91
CA ALA A 39 -20.85 6.49 8.91
C ALA A 39 -22.19 6.09 9.52
N ILE A 40 -22.22 5.09 10.40
CA ILE A 40 -23.44 4.68 11.12
C ILE A 40 -23.94 5.83 12.02
N SER A 41 -23.06 6.45 12.79
CA SER A 41 -23.41 7.57 13.65
C SER A 41 -24.01 8.74 12.86
N PHE A 42 -23.39 9.11 11.74
CA PHE A 42 -23.91 10.15 10.85
C PHE A 42 -25.19 9.73 10.12
N ALA A 43 -25.33 8.46 9.72
CA ALA A 43 -26.55 7.97 9.09
C ALA A 43 -27.75 8.07 10.05
N ILE A 44 -27.59 7.68 11.30
CA ILE A 44 -28.62 7.85 12.34
C ILE A 44 -28.97 9.32 12.52
N PHE A 45 -27.96 10.21 12.61
CA PHE A 45 -28.16 11.64 12.76
C PHE A 45 -28.93 12.26 11.59
N HIS A 46 -28.56 11.89 10.33
CA HIS A 46 -29.25 12.38 9.14
C HIS A 46 -30.68 11.84 9.02
N ALA A 47 -30.90 10.55 9.36
CA ALA A 47 -32.22 9.95 9.38
C ALA A 47 -33.15 10.63 10.40
N ALA A 48 -32.63 10.96 11.60
CA ALA A 48 -33.39 11.68 12.63
C ALA A 48 -33.81 13.09 12.20
N ARG A 49 -33.11 13.70 11.21
CA ARG A 49 -33.42 15.00 10.61
C ARG A 49 -34.22 14.93 9.32
N GLY A 50 -34.66 13.73 8.91
CA GLY A 50 -35.40 13.53 7.65
C GLY A 50 -34.54 13.52 6.38
N ALA A 51 -33.20 13.60 6.51
CA ALA A 51 -32.27 13.57 5.38
C ALA A 51 -31.93 12.12 4.98
N TYR A 52 -32.94 11.32 4.64
CA TYR A 52 -32.80 9.87 4.39
C TYR A 52 -31.86 9.55 3.23
N LEU A 53 -31.79 10.39 2.21
CA LEU A 53 -30.87 10.19 1.07
C LEU A 53 -29.40 10.17 1.52
N MET A 54 -29.02 11.10 2.42
CA MET A 54 -27.66 11.14 2.96
C MET A 54 -27.35 9.93 3.83
N ALA A 55 -28.31 9.51 4.66
CA ALA A 55 -28.16 8.28 5.44
C ALA A 55 -27.97 7.07 4.54
N LEU A 56 -28.73 6.95 3.45
CA LEU A 56 -28.63 5.87 2.47
C LEU A 56 -27.26 5.86 1.77
N ILE A 57 -26.75 7.01 1.34
CA ILE A 57 -25.42 7.15 0.70
C ILE A 57 -24.31 6.65 1.63
N LEU A 58 -24.35 7.04 2.91
CA LEU A 58 -23.36 6.61 3.90
C LEU A 58 -23.41 5.10 4.15
N LEU A 59 -24.61 4.51 4.25
CA LEU A 59 -24.78 3.07 4.43
C LEU A 59 -24.37 2.29 3.19
N ALA A 60 -24.71 2.75 1.99
CA ALA A 60 -24.30 2.13 0.74
C ALA A 60 -22.77 2.17 0.56
N GLY A 61 -22.14 3.31 0.87
CA GLY A 61 -20.68 3.43 0.88
C GLY A 61 -20.03 2.47 1.87
N SER A 62 -20.61 2.33 3.07
CA SER A 62 -20.15 1.38 4.08
C SER A 62 -20.24 -0.07 3.60
N ALA A 63 -21.37 -0.46 3.02
CA ALA A 63 -21.57 -1.80 2.47
C ALA A 63 -20.57 -2.12 1.36
N LEU A 64 -20.28 -1.15 0.50
CA LEU A 64 -19.29 -1.33 -0.57
C LEU A 64 -17.88 -1.52 -0.01
N LEU A 65 -17.45 -0.74 0.95
CA LEU A 65 -16.11 -0.91 1.55
C LEU A 65 -15.98 -2.26 2.26
N VAL A 66 -17.04 -2.74 2.91
CA VAL A 66 -17.09 -4.12 3.44
C VAL A 66 -16.99 -5.15 2.30
N GLY A 67 -17.71 -4.92 1.19
CA GLY A 67 -17.60 -5.76 -0.01
C GLY A 67 -16.20 -5.81 -0.61
N VAL A 68 -15.49 -4.67 -0.62
CA VAL A 68 -14.07 -4.62 -1.05
C VAL A 68 -13.18 -5.43 -0.09
N ARG A 69 -13.43 -5.38 1.22
CA ARG A 69 -12.73 -6.22 2.19
C ARG A 69 -12.90 -7.71 1.88
N GLU A 70 -14.13 -8.14 1.64
CA GLU A 70 -14.42 -9.53 1.29
C GLU A 70 -13.81 -9.91 -0.07
N TYR A 71 -13.82 -9.01 -1.05
CA TYR A 71 -13.11 -9.20 -2.31
C TYR A 71 -11.61 -9.44 -2.09
N ILE A 72 -10.95 -8.63 -1.26
CA ILE A 72 -9.53 -8.80 -0.92
C ILE A 72 -9.30 -10.15 -0.24
N ARG A 73 -10.18 -10.54 0.69
CA ARG A 73 -10.10 -11.81 1.41
C ARG A 73 -10.16 -13.01 0.47
N VAL A 74 -11.13 -13.03 -0.44
CA VAL A 74 -11.38 -14.15 -1.35
C VAL A 74 -10.35 -14.23 -2.48
N THR A 75 -10.08 -13.08 -3.13
CA THR A 75 -9.21 -13.06 -4.33
C THR A 75 -7.73 -12.92 -4.01
N LYS A 76 -7.39 -12.55 -2.78
CA LYS A 76 -6.04 -12.16 -2.36
C LYS A 76 -5.44 -11.02 -3.19
N ASN A 77 -6.24 -10.36 -4.06
CA ASN A 77 -5.79 -9.26 -4.90
C ASN A 77 -5.98 -7.91 -4.19
N HIS A 78 -5.11 -7.66 -3.20
CA HIS A 78 -5.14 -6.45 -2.39
C HIS A 78 -4.93 -5.16 -3.20
N GLN A 79 -4.07 -5.18 -4.24
CA GLN A 79 -3.79 -3.97 -5.04
C GLN A 79 -5.03 -3.45 -5.77
N ARG A 80 -5.81 -4.34 -6.41
CA ARG A 80 -7.07 -3.95 -7.04
C ARG A 80 -8.10 -3.52 -6.02
N GLY A 81 -8.22 -4.26 -4.91
CA GLY A 81 -9.15 -3.91 -3.84
C GLY A 81 -8.90 -2.51 -3.28
N PHE A 82 -7.65 -2.16 -2.94
CA PHE A 82 -7.31 -0.84 -2.43
C PHE A 82 -7.58 0.28 -3.45
N LYS A 83 -7.28 0.08 -4.74
CA LYS A 83 -7.63 1.05 -5.78
C LYS A 83 -9.14 1.28 -5.84
N VAL A 84 -9.93 0.21 -5.85
CA VAL A 84 -11.40 0.30 -5.86
C VAL A 84 -11.89 1.07 -4.63
N ALA A 85 -11.40 0.74 -3.42
CA ALA A 85 -11.77 1.43 -2.19
C ALA A 85 -11.48 2.94 -2.26
N VAL A 86 -10.25 3.31 -2.67
CA VAL A 86 -9.82 4.71 -2.76
C VAL A 86 -10.66 5.48 -3.78
N PHE A 87 -10.77 4.99 -5.02
CA PHE A 87 -11.52 5.70 -6.05
C PHE A 87 -13.02 5.76 -5.78
N PHE A 88 -13.57 4.80 -5.05
CA PHE A 88 -14.97 4.82 -4.66
C PHE A 88 -15.26 5.79 -3.50
N THR A 89 -14.29 6.11 -2.66
CA THR A 89 -14.47 7.13 -1.60
C THR A 89 -14.51 8.56 -2.15
N LEU A 90 -13.92 8.81 -3.33
CA LEU A 90 -13.88 10.16 -3.92
C LEU A 90 -15.28 10.77 -4.15
N PRO A 91 -16.26 10.09 -4.78
CA PRO A 91 -17.62 10.61 -4.94
C PRO A 91 -18.29 10.93 -3.60
N VAL A 92 -18.08 10.11 -2.57
CA VAL A 92 -18.65 10.35 -1.23
C VAL A 92 -18.10 11.65 -0.63
N LEU A 93 -16.80 11.89 -0.76
CA LEU A 93 -16.17 13.12 -0.30
C LEU A 93 -16.66 14.33 -1.11
N LEU A 94 -16.82 14.20 -2.44
CA LEU A 94 -17.35 15.26 -3.29
C LEU A 94 -18.81 15.60 -2.95
N VAL A 95 -19.65 14.61 -2.66
CA VAL A 95 -21.02 14.86 -2.19
C VAL A 95 -21.01 15.66 -0.89
N ASN A 96 -20.13 15.33 0.06
CA ASN A 96 -19.98 16.12 1.29
C ASN A 96 -19.51 17.56 1.02
N PHE A 97 -18.67 17.76 -0.01
CA PHE A 97 -18.25 19.11 -0.43
C PHE A 97 -19.41 19.88 -1.07
N ILE A 98 -20.16 19.26 -1.96
CA ILE A 98 -21.30 19.86 -2.67
C ILE A 98 -22.42 20.28 -1.70
N THR A 99 -22.74 19.41 -0.74
CA THR A 99 -23.83 19.62 0.23
C THR A 99 -23.43 20.46 1.44
N GLY A 100 -22.11 20.65 1.65
CA GLY A 100 -21.57 21.31 2.84
C GLY A 100 -21.56 20.44 4.09
N GLY A 101 -22.34 19.37 4.13
CA GLY A 101 -22.51 18.56 5.32
C GLY A 101 -23.15 19.33 6.48
N ILE A 102 -22.85 18.94 7.72
CA ILE A 102 -23.35 19.61 8.91
C ILE A 102 -22.55 20.89 9.15
N GLN A 103 -23.23 22.03 9.25
CA GLN A 103 -22.64 23.36 9.49
C GLN A 103 -21.50 23.73 8.51
N ASN A 104 -21.61 23.31 7.26
CA ASN A 104 -20.58 23.50 6.22
C ASN A 104 -19.20 22.88 6.54
N CYS A 105 -19.14 21.88 7.44
CA CYS A 105 -17.93 21.17 7.79
C CYS A 105 -17.61 19.98 6.87
N GLY A 106 -18.43 19.73 5.83
CA GLY A 106 -18.22 18.64 4.86
C GLY A 106 -16.82 18.60 4.24
N PRO A 107 -16.22 19.74 3.84
CA PRO A 107 -14.86 19.77 3.28
C PRO A 107 -13.77 19.23 4.20
N LEU A 108 -13.96 19.24 5.52
CA LEU A 108 -12.95 18.74 6.47
C LEU A 108 -12.66 17.24 6.29
N TRP A 109 -13.62 16.46 5.77
CA TRP A 109 -13.41 15.04 5.46
C TRP A 109 -12.42 14.81 4.31
N HIS A 110 -12.17 15.82 3.48
CA HIS A 110 -11.19 15.73 2.40
C HIS A 110 -9.77 15.49 2.92
N TYR A 111 -9.43 15.96 4.13
CA TYR A 111 -8.09 15.74 4.71
C TYR A 111 -7.75 14.27 4.93
N CYS A 112 -8.75 13.40 5.11
CA CYS A 112 -8.54 11.97 5.20
C CYS A 112 -8.13 11.36 3.84
N GLY A 113 -8.54 11.98 2.73
CA GLY A 113 -8.30 11.49 1.37
C GLY A 113 -6.82 11.22 1.04
N PRO A 114 -5.92 12.23 1.13
CA PRO A 114 -4.50 12.05 0.85
C PRO A 114 -3.84 11.00 1.74
N MET A 115 -4.15 11.00 3.04
CA MET A 115 -3.56 10.05 3.98
C MET A 115 -3.94 8.61 3.62
N VAL A 116 -5.23 8.33 3.45
CA VAL A 116 -5.73 6.99 3.12
C VAL A 116 -5.24 6.55 1.73
N ALA A 117 -5.35 7.43 0.73
CA ALA A 117 -4.97 7.10 -0.63
C ALA A 117 -3.47 6.79 -0.75
N LEU A 118 -2.58 7.65 -0.24
CA LEU A 118 -1.13 7.45 -0.32
C LEU A 118 -0.69 6.20 0.44
N LEU A 119 -1.23 5.96 1.64
CA LEU A 119 -0.87 4.80 2.46
C LEU A 119 -1.32 3.47 1.84
N LEU A 120 -2.51 3.41 1.22
CA LEU A 120 -3.06 2.17 0.68
C LEU A 120 -2.54 1.84 -0.72
N VAL A 121 -2.53 2.82 -1.64
CA VAL A 121 -2.20 2.56 -3.05
C VAL A 121 -0.85 3.13 -3.50
N GLY A 122 -0.10 3.73 -2.58
CA GLY A 122 1.25 4.26 -2.83
C GLY A 122 1.27 5.64 -3.49
N PRO A 123 2.49 6.17 -3.75
CA PRO A 123 2.66 7.58 -4.12
C PRO A 123 2.01 7.95 -5.46
N LEU A 124 2.08 7.09 -6.49
CA LEU A 124 1.55 7.41 -7.81
C LEU A 124 0.01 7.48 -7.82
N TRP A 125 -0.65 6.37 -7.48
CA TRP A 125 -2.11 6.27 -7.51
C TRP A 125 -2.76 7.09 -6.39
N GLY A 126 -2.11 7.18 -5.23
CA GLY A 126 -2.56 8.01 -4.12
C GLY A 126 -2.51 9.50 -4.45
N SER A 127 -1.45 9.96 -5.13
CA SER A 127 -1.37 11.35 -5.60
C SER A 127 -2.42 11.63 -6.67
N LEU A 128 -2.61 10.72 -7.62
CA LEU A 128 -3.64 10.87 -8.65
C LEU A 128 -5.03 11.05 -8.00
N ALA A 129 -5.40 10.18 -7.07
CA ALA A 129 -6.67 10.25 -6.35
C ALA A 129 -6.82 11.57 -5.57
N SER A 130 -5.78 11.95 -4.81
CA SER A 130 -5.81 13.16 -3.97
C SER A 130 -5.89 14.44 -4.79
N LEU A 131 -5.10 14.54 -5.87
CA LEU A 131 -5.10 15.72 -6.74
C LEU A 131 -6.38 15.79 -7.59
N THR A 132 -6.94 14.64 -7.99
CA THR A 132 -8.25 14.60 -8.65
C THR A 132 -9.34 15.11 -7.71
N LEU A 133 -9.34 14.67 -6.45
CA LEU A 133 -10.33 15.12 -5.46
C LEU A 133 -10.32 16.64 -5.30
N ILE A 134 -9.15 17.22 -5.04
CA ILE A 134 -9.05 18.67 -4.83
C ILE A 134 -9.30 19.45 -6.13
N GLY A 135 -8.82 18.95 -7.28
CA GLY A 135 -9.03 19.57 -8.59
C GLY A 135 -10.50 19.63 -8.99
N VAL A 136 -11.24 18.53 -8.78
CA VAL A 136 -12.69 18.49 -9.03
C VAL A 136 -13.43 19.41 -8.04
N SER A 137 -13.02 19.45 -6.76
CA SER A 137 -13.60 20.38 -5.79
C SER A 137 -13.38 21.84 -6.18
N MET A 138 -12.20 22.19 -6.72
CA MET A 138 -11.96 23.54 -7.27
C MET A 138 -12.82 23.82 -8.51
N LEU A 139 -12.93 22.85 -9.41
CA LEU A 139 -13.73 22.99 -10.63
C LEU A 139 -15.22 23.26 -10.32
N LEU A 140 -15.75 22.61 -9.30
CA LEU A 140 -17.15 22.81 -8.87
C LEU A 140 -17.46 24.22 -8.37
N LEU A 141 -16.45 25.03 -8.03
CA LEU A 141 -16.62 26.42 -7.60
C LEU A 141 -16.69 27.43 -8.75
N VAL A 142 -16.32 27.00 -9.97
CA VAL A 142 -16.24 27.87 -11.14
C VAL A 142 -17.46 27.69 -12.06
N PRO A 143 -18.03 28.76 -12.68
CA PRO A 143 -19.06 28.62 -13.68
C PRO A 143 -18.56 27.79 -14.90
N PRO A 144 -19.39 26.94 -15.49
CA PRO A 144 -20.82 26.71 -15.22
C PRO A 144 -21.11 25.69 -14.10
N PHE A 145 -20.09 25.07 -13.49
CA PHE A 145 -20.24 23.93 -12.55
C PHE A 145 -20.72 24.36 -11.16
N ASN A 146 -20.59 25.64 -10.79
CA ASN A 146 -21.03 26.16 -9.51
C ASN A 146 -22.54 26.01 -9.25
N GLY A 147 -23.35 25.83 -10.30
CA GLY A 147 -24.78 25.49 -10.18
C GLY A 147 -25.06 24.11 -9.55
N LEU A 148 -24.07 23.22 -9.46
CA LEU A 148 -24.18 21.94 -8.78
C LEU A 148 -24.00 22.06 -7.25
N MET A 149 -23.44 23.19 -6.76
CA MET A 149 -23.23 23.42 -5.35
C MET A 149 -24.55 23.69 -4.63
N LEU A 150 -24.81 22.96 -3.56
CA LEU A 150 -25.98 23.13 -2.70
C LEU A 150 -25.69 24.03 -1.48
N THR A 151 -24.44 24.45 -1.33
CA THR A 151 -23.98 25.34 -0.27
C THR A 151 -23.03 26.39 -0.82
N SER A 152 -22.84 27.46 -0.10
CA SER A 152 -21.87 28.51 -0.41
C SER A 152 -20.78 28.55 0.66
N TYR A 153 -19.55 28.68 0.20
CA TYR A 153 -18.39 28.84 1.08
C TYR A 153 -17.83 30.26 0.94
N THR A 154 -17.36 30.84 2.05
CA THR A 154 -16.68 32.13 1.97
C THR A 154 -15.30 31.98 1.32
N PRO A 155 -14.80 33.00 0.59
CA PRO A 155 -13.46 32.95 -0.03
C PRO A 155 -12.36 32.68 0.98
N GLU A 156 -12.46 33.21 2.19
CA GLU A 156 -11.50 33.03 3.28
C GLU A 156 -11.47 31.57 3.77
N PHE A 157 -12.63 30.91 3.84
CA PHE A 157 -12.72 29.49 4.17
C PHE A 157 -12.07 28.65 3.07
N LEU A 158 -12.39 28.91 1.82
CA LEU A 158 -11.84 28.18 0.66
C LEU A 158 -10.32 28.31 0.59
N LEU A 159 -9.78 29.51 0.74
CA LEU A 159 -8.33 29.73 0.76
C LEU A 159 -7.65 28.90 1.85
N ARG A 160 -8.16 28.96 3.08
CA ARG A 160 -7.62 28.19 4.21
C ARG A 160 -7.73 26.68 3.95
N PHE A 161 -8.88 26.23 3.44
CA PHE A 161 -9.12 24.82 3.13
C PHE A 161 -8.14 24.30 2.09
N PHE A 162 -7.97 24.96 0.95
CA PHE A 162 -7.07 24.50 -0.10
C PHE A 162 -5.61 24.54 0.32
N VAL A 163 -5.16 25.59 1.01
CA VAL A 163 -3.79 25.68 1.52
C VAL A 163 -3.51 24.58 2.54
N SER A 164 -4.39 24.37 3.51
CA SER A 164 -4.21 23.33 4.53
C SER A 164 -4.32 21.92 3.95
N TYR A 165 -5.18 21.71 2.94
CA TYR A 165 -5.24 20.44 2.22
C TYR A 165 -3.90 20.12 1.52
N MET A 166 -3.30 21.11 0.83
CA MET A 166 -1.99 20.91 0.18
C MET A 166 -0.90 20.62 1.20
N ILE A 167 -0.92 21.24 2.37
CA ILE A 167 0.03 20.93 3.44
C ILE A 167 -0.11 19.47 3.88
N VAL A 168 -1.35 19.00 4.14
CA VAL A 168 -1.60 17.60 4.52
C VAL A 168 -1.18 16.63 3.41
N TYR A 169 -1.48 16.97 2.15
CA TYR A 169 -1.05 16.17 1.00
C TYR A 169 0.48 16.04 0.94
N PHE A 170 1.21 17.14 1.00
CA PHE A 170 2.69 17.11 0.94
C PHE A 170 3.32 16.38 2.12
N LEU A 171 2.77 16.52 3.32
CA LEU A 171 3.22 15.76 4.49
C LEU A 171 3.01 14.25 4.30
N ALA A 172 1.82 13.84 3.85
CA ALA A 172 1.53 12.43 3.59
C ALA A 172 2.38 11.87 2.44
N PHE A 173 2.59 12.65 1.37
CA PHE A 173 3.42 12.28 0.22
C PHE A 173 4.89 12.10 0.60
N THR A 174 5.46 13.07 1.32
CA THR A 174 6.86 12.99 1.78
C THR A 174 7.08 11.83 2.74
N TYR A 175 6.13 11.58 3.63
CA TYR A 175 6.16 10.42 4.52
C TYR A 175 6.20 9.10 3.73
N GLU A 176 5.31 8.92 2.74
CA GLU A 176 5.28 7.67 1.95
C GLU A 176 6.55 7.50 1.10
N LEU A 177 7.11 8.59 0.55
CA LEU A 177 8.39 8.54 -0.15
C LEU A 177 9.55 8.13 0.77
N GLN A 178 9.63 8.71 1.98
CA GLN A 178 10.68 8.35 2.94
C GLN A 178 10.56 6.89 3.38
N LYS A 179 9.35 6.44 3.67
CA LYS A 179 9.04 5.06 4.02
C LYS A 179 9.45 4.09 2.91
N SER A 180 9.14 4.39 1.64
CA SER A 180 9.54 3.59 0.49
C SER A 180 11.07 3.51 0.35
N ARG A 181 11.77 4.66 0.48
CA ARG A 181 13.24 4.72 0.43
C ARG A 181 13.91 3.94 1.57
N ALA A 182 13.39 4.07 2.79
CA ALA A 182 13.90 3.34 3.95
C ALA A 182 13.79 1.83 3.76
N ARG A 183 12.66 1.35 3.23
CA ARG A 183 12.44 -0.07 2.92
C ARG A 183 13.40 -0.59 1.87
N THR A 184 13.62 0.17 0.77
CA THR A 184 14.58 -0.24 -0.26
C THR A 184 15.98 -0.39 0.32
N ARG A 185 16.40 0.54 1.19
CA ARG A 185 17.71 0.45 1.87
C ARG A 185 17.80 -0.78 2.78
N LEU A 186 16.74 -1.08 3.54
CA LEU A 186 16.69 -2.27 4.39
C LEU A 186 16.77 -3.57 3.56
N LYS A 187 16.06 -3.65 2.42
CA LYS A 187 16.13 -4.81 1.52
C LYS A 187 17.55 -5.00 0.94
N ILE A 188 18.23 -3.92 0.58
CA ILE A 188 19.63 -3.99 0.10
C ILE A 188 20.55 -4.48 1.22
N LEU A 189 20.42 -3.94 2.43
CA LEU A 189 21.25 -4.30 3.58
C LEU A 189 21.00 -5.75 4.04
N SER A 190 19.75 -6.21 4.02
CA SER A 190 19.41 -7.61 4.37
C SER A 190 19.88 -8.63 3.31
N GLY A 191 20.15 -8.18 2.08
CA GLY A 191 20.72 -9.02 1.03
C GLY A 191 22.25 -9.12 1.05
N LEU A 192 22.94 -8.38 1.93
CA LEU A 192 24.38 -8.43 2.05
C LEU A 192 24.78 -9.50 3.07
N LEU A 193 25.22 -10.67 2.58
CA LEU A 193 25.77 -11.72 3.45
C LEU A 193 27.24 -11.38 3.79
N PRO A 194 27.59 -11.27 5.08
CA PRO A 194 28.98 -11.03 5.47
C PRO A 194 29.85 -12.26 5.18
N ILE A 195 30.70 -12.15 4.18
CA ILE A 195 31.62 -13.23 3.81
C ILE A 195 33.06 -12.90 4.22
N CYS A 196 33.81 -13.92 4.60
CA CYS A 196 35.24 -13.77 4.87
C CYS A 196 35.99 -13.49 3.57
N ALA A 197 36.78 -12.43 3.52
CA ALA A 197 37.54 -12.04 2.33
C ALA A 197 38.54 -13.13 1.90
N SER A 198 39.08 -13.91 2.84
CA SER A 198 40.06 -14.96 2.60
C SER A 198 39.41 -16.31 2.28
N CYS A 199 38.68 -16.90 3.23
CA CYS A 199 38.19 -18.27 3.10
C CYS A 199 36.75 -18.38 2.56
N LYS A 200 36.09 -17.23 2.26
CA LYS A 200 34.73 -17.14 1.70
C LYS A 200 33.61 -17.74 2.55
N LYS A 201 33.87 -18.11 3.81
CA LYS A 201 32.81 -18.51 4.74
C LYS A 201 31.83 -17.39 4.98
N ILE A 202 30.55 -17.72 5.18
CA ILE A 202 29.48 -16.78 5.55
C ILE A 202 29.35 -16.75 7.07
N ARG A 203 29.17 -15.55 7.63
CA ARG A 203 28.86 -15.37 9.04
C ARG A 203 27.35 -15.36 9.21
N ASP A 204 26.80 -16.29 10.01
CA ASP A 204 25.37 -16.35 10.35
C ASP A 204 24.98 -15.29 11.40
N ASP A 205 23.66 -15.18 11.66
CA ASP A 205 23.11 -14.21 12.62
C ASP A 205 23.55 -14.47 14.08
N LYS A 206 24.03 -15.70 14.38
CA LYS A 206 24.58 -16.07 15.68
C LYS A 206 26.07 -15.77 15.80
N GLY A 207 26.69 -15.31 14.72
CA GLY A 207 28.10 -14.94 14.65
C GLY A 207 29.05 -16.06 14.25
N TYR A 208 28.57 -17.27 13.93
CA TYR A 208 29.39 -18.40 13.49
C TYR A 208 29.71 -18.34 11.99
N TRP A 209 30.89 -18.86 11.62
CA TRP A 209 31.36 -18.90 10.24
C TRP A 209 31.07 -20.25 9.60
N ASN A 210 30.13 -20.30 8.65
CA ASN A 210 29.69 -21.50 7.95
C ASN A 210 30.21 -21.54 6.50
N GLN A 211 30.31 -22.74 5.91
CA GLN A 211 30.58 -22.87 4.48
C GLN A 211 29.41 -22.30 3.68
N ILE A 212 29.70 -21.68 2.52
CA ILE A 212 28.66 -21.05 1.68
C ILE A 212 27.58 -22.07 1.29
N GLU A 213 28.00 -23.27 0.92
CA GLU A 213 27.09 -24.32 0.47
C GLU A 213 26.15 -24.76 1.60
N ALA A 214 26.68 -24.95 2.81
CA ALA A 214 25.89 -25.32 3.97
C ALA A 214 24.87 -24.22 4.34
N TYR A 215 25.30 -22.96 4.31
CA TYR A 215 24.44 -21.82 4.61
C TYR A 215 23.31 -21.68 3.61
N ILE A 216 23.61 -21.80 2.31
CA ILE A 216 22.60 -21.67 1.24
C ILE A 216 21.61 -22.85 1.28
N ALA A 217 22.08 -24.09 1.51
CA ALA A 217 21.20 -25.24 1.64
C ALA A 217 20.24 -25.15 2.82
N GLU A 218 20.68 -24.51 3.95
CA GLU A 218 19.82 -24.30 5.11
C GLU A 218 18.80 -23.15 4.94
N HIS A 219 19.12 -22.14 4.09
CA HIS A 219 18.32 -20.90 3.96
C HIS A 219 17.61 -20.76 2.60
N SER A 220 17.70 -21.79 1.73
CA SER A 220 17.02 -21.81 0.43
C SER A 220 16.68 -23.25 0.01
N GLU A 221 15.89 -23.41 -1.05
CA GLU A 221 15.59 -24.73 -1.65
C GLU A 221 16.72 -25.21 -2.60
N ALA A 222 17.87 -24.57 -2.59
CA ALA A 222 18.99 -24.91 -3.49
C ALA A 222 19.75 -26.14 -2.98
N GLU A 223 19.90 -27.13 -3.85
CA GLU A 223 20.76 -28.30 -3.64
C GLU A 223 22.05 -28.17 -4.48
N PHE A 224 23.19 -28.50 -3.89
CA PHE A 224 24.49 -28.44 -4.56
C PHE A 224 24.89 -29.79 -5.10
N SER A 225 25.10 -29.89 -6.42
CA SER A 225 25.77 -30.99 -7.05
C SER A 225 27.26 -30.68 -7.21
N HIS A 226 28.14 -31.64 -6.91
CA HIS A 226 29.57 -31.47 -7.05
C HIS A 226 30.00 -31.79 -8.48
N SER A 227 30.64 -30.82 -9.13
CA SER A 227 31.29 -30.98 -10.43
C SER A 227 32.61 -30.20 -10.43
N ILE A 228 33.48 -30.53 -11.36
CA ILE A 228 34.78 -29.86 -11.55
C ILE A 228 34.68 -28.94 -12.76
N CYS A 229 34.95 -27.64 -12.56
CA CYS A 229 34.99 -26.71 -13.69
C CYS A 229 36.21 -26.98 -14.61
N PRO A 230 36.14 -26.56 -15.87
CA PRO A 230 37.19 -26.81 -16.84
C PRO A 230 38.59 -26.38 -16.42
N GLU A 231 38.69 -25.21 -15.81
CA GLU A 231 39.96 -24.65 -15.32
C GLU A 231 40.55 -25.49 -14.18
N CYS A 232 39.71 -25.96 -13.26
CA CYS A 232 40.14 -26.82 -12.18
C CYS A 232 40.47 -28.22 -12.67
N SER A 233 39.72 -28.73 -13.67
CA SER A 233 40.01 -30.03 -14.31
C SER A 233 41.39 -30.05 -14.96
N GLN A 234 41.74 -29.00 -15.70
CA GLN A 234 43.09 -28.90 -16.31
C GLN A 234 44.22 -28.78 -15.29
N LYS A 235 43.95 -28.11 -14.13
CA LYS A 235 44.96 -27.98 -13.06
C LYS A 235 45.15 -29.27 -12.27
N LEU A 236 44.08 -29.99 -11.97
CA LEU A 236 44.09 -31.19 -11.13
C LEU A 236 44.38 -32.46 -11.92
N TYR A 237 44.01 -32.49 -13.18
CA TYR A 237 44.12 -33.66 -14.06
C TYR A 237 44.69 -33.27 -15.45
N PRO A 238 45.94 -32.74 -15.53
CA PRO A 238 46.51 -32.25 -16.78
C PRO A 238 46.72 -33.34 -17.84
N GLU A 239 46.71 -34.61 -17.44
CA GLU A 239 46.83 -35.79 -18.31
C GLU A 239 45.53 -36.16 -19.06
N PHE A 240 44.39 -35.64 -18.64
CA PHE A 240 43.11 -35.83 -19.31
C PHE A 240 42.81 -34.62 -20.19
N ASP A 241 43.02 -34.74 -21.51
CA ASP A 241 42.68 -33.69 -22.48
C ASP A 241 41.15 -33.58 -22.68
N ILE A 242 40.49 -33.01 -21.70
CA ILE A 242 39.02 -32.79 -21.71
C ILE A 242 38.76 -31.61 -22.63
N LYS A 243 38.31 -31.85 -23.88
CA LYS A 243 37.80 -30.82 -24.78
C LYS A 243 36.55 -30.16 -24.16
N VAL A 244 36.75 -29.02 -23.55
CA VAL A 244 35.67 -28.24 -22.95
C VAL A 244 34.86 -27.58 -24.06
N GLN A 245 33.59 -27.96 -24.22
CA GLN A 245 32.67 -27.19 -25.02
C GLN A 245 32.38 -25.86 -24.28
N ALA A 246 32.58 -24.75 -24.98
CA ALA A 246 32.26 -23.45 -24.46
C ALA A 246 30.78 -23.40 -24.04
N PRO A 247 30.46 -22.82 -22.86
CA PRO A 247 29.06 -22.68 -22.44
C PRO A 247 28.28 -21.86 -23.49
N PRO A 248 26.98 -22.16 -23.69
CA PRO A 248 26.14 -21.36 -24.57
C PRO A 248 26.12 -19.91 -24.08
N PRO A 249 26.05 -18.93 -24.99
CA PRO A 249 25.98 -17.54 -24.60
C PRO A 249 24.75 -17.30 -23.71
N PRO A 250 24.83 -16.37 -22.71
CA PRO A 250 23.70 -16.04 -21.87
C PRO A 250 22.51 -15.56 -22.73
N PRO A 251 21.27 -15.88 -22.34
CA PRO A 251 20.08 -15.37 -23.04
C PRO A 251 20.14 -13.85 -23.09
N ALA A 252 19.87 -13.28 -24.27
CA ALA A 252 19.81 -11.84 -24.48
C ALA A 252 18.78 -11.23 -23.51
N ALA A 253 19.19 -10.15 -22.80
CA ALA A 253 18.42 -9.45 -21.80
C ALA A 253 17.23 -8.66 -22.43
#